data_f4a24a9ac00c197585d346c3c8513f7c
#
_entry.id   f4a24a9ac00c197585d346c3c8513f7c
#
_cell.length_a   1.000
_cell.length_b   1.000
_cell.length_c   1.000
_cell.angle_alpha   90.00
_cell.angle_beta   90.00
_cell.angle_gamma   90.00
#
_symmetry.space_group_name_H-M   'P 1'
#
loop_
_entity.id
_entity.type
_entity.pdbx_description
1 polymer ?
#
loop_
_entity_poly.entity_id
_entity_poly.type
_entity_poly.pdbx_seq_one_letter_code
_entity_poly.pdbx_strand_id
1 'polypeptide(L)'
;MLDNDKAFDGMPETPSWVFGEIDKQFMKYLRFETIKGGRAYTCTNCHEQFKEGPSYIQPLMSAEDYGLFKATHLSFARCPKCEHDCAVRNVKFQKNVEQIFNCVFIPVAYDDVWVRCYASERSYVSPQSPGTSTHWEMMRYHFRPGKVEFYKKWFKADQFEQYEHVTEPFSWNMGPYCEKYWYRNIFVGGSLKDTFLRYSAYEDAKYMFYSNVPFLKYLAAYALHPQLEMLVKLGDKTFVTNYVNTGRDLSSLLDWSAKTPWGLYRLTHEEYNAWQKAKAGGKLSVYKIFRRLKGKGIKDMELAHKIYHIYYDSWKDGGEKKAYAFIAAVRRLRADPRAAYKYIEKVHLESRGGCHHCPGITLREAETLYMDYLTLAEKCGVTKTVSPFPKDLKAAHDDLLKESKKLKNLAKIADAQKRLSEARKLAKKEAATYSKKYKTLSTIYAPLKKKFSYENEKYRVVVPENVEDILFEGNILGHCIGRGAVERYLDRIKARESFLVFLRQADKPDVPWYTLEVEPDGTIRQKRTFGDQQGKDLDEALPFLSEWQRTVHKRMTKADKALAEKSKVLRESNFAELRKNKTVVRTGYLRGELLADVLAADLMEVTLAVETPKQKKKQTRKVG
;
A
#
# COMPACT_ATOMS: atom_id res chain seq x y z
N MET A 1 -1.41 -5.57 -34.46
CA MET A 1 -0.19 -6.18 -35.02
C MET A 1 0.36 -5.17 -36.01
N LEU A 2 1.61 -4.76 -35.82
CA LEU A 2 2.29 -3.93 -36.80
C LEU A 2 2.50 -4.77 -38.08
N ASP A 3 2.20 -4.19 -39.24
CA ASP A 3 2.65 -4.73 -40.52
C ASP A 3 4.19 -4.58 -40.53
N ASN A 4 4.89 -5.64 -40.09
CA ASN A 4 6.35 -5.61 -39.90
C ASN A 4 7.10 -5.18 -41.17
N ASP A 5 6.56 -5.47 -42.33
CA ASP A 5 7.22 -5.16 -43.59
C ASP A 5 7.24 -3.65 -43.90
N LYS A 6 6.21 -2.92 -43.45
CA LYS A 6 6.16 -1.45 -43.62
C LYS A 6 6.87 -0.67 -42.50
N ALA A 7 6.91 -1.22 -41.29
CA ALA A 7 7.52 -0.54 -40.15
C ALA A 7 9.05 -0.46 -40.24
N PHE A 8 9.68 -1.34 -41.03
CA PHE A 8 11.11 -1.44 -41.18
C PHE A 8 11.59 -1.16 -42.62
N ASP A 9 10.73 -0.56 -43.44
CA ASP A 9 11.10 -0.13 -44.77
C ASP A 9 12.25 0.89 -44.70
N GLY A 10 13.33 0.61 -45.43
CA GLY A 10 14.56 1.41 -45.40
C GLY A 10 15.49 1.16 -44.21
N MET A 11 15.20 0.21 -43.30
CA MET A 11 16.12 -0.15 -42.24
C MET A 11 17.37 -0.85 -42.80
N PRO A 12 18.60 -0.39 -42.46
CA PRO A 12 19.82 -1.00 -42.96
C PRO A 12 20.07 -2.38 -42.33
N GLU A 13 20.59 -3.30 -43.13
CA GLU A 13 21.06 -4.59 -42.63
C GLU A 13 22.34 -4.46 -41.81
N THR A 14 22.52 -5.33 -40.83
CA THR A 14 23.79 -5.43 -40.10
C THR A 14 24.81 -6.18 -40.97
N PRO A 15 25.94 -5.56 -41.34
CA PRO A 15 26.97 -6.22 -42.11
C PRO A 15 27.54 -7.46 -41.40
N SER A 16 27.85 -8.50 -42.14
CA SER A 16 28.31 -9.78 -41.57
C SER A 16 29.59 -9.68 -40.75
N TRP A 17 30.49 -8.75 -41.09
CA TRP A 17 31.73 -8.52 -40.33
C TRP A 17 31.52 -8.10 -38.91
N VAL A 18 30.34 -7.47 -38.56
CA VAL A 18 29.98 -7.05 -37.23
C VAL A 18 29.93 -8.26 -36.29
N PHE A 19 29.39 -9.38 -36.73
CA PHE A 19 29.31 -10.59 -35.93
C PHE A 19 30.69 -11.17 -35.63
N GLY A 20 31.64 -11.02 -36.55
CA GLY A 20 33.04 -11.34 -36.30
C GLY A 20 33.68 -10.46 -35.21
N GLU A 21 33.34 -9.16 -35.20
CA GLU A 21 33.79 -8.26 -34.12
C GLU A 21 33.14 -8.58 -32.78
N ILE A 22 31.87 -9.00 -32.77
CA ILE A 22 31.20 -9.49 -31.57
C ILE A 22 31.90 -10.76 -31.04
N ASP A 23 32.25 -11.70 -31.94
CA ASP A 23 32.90 -12.95 -31.56
C ASP A 23 34.29 -12.76 -30.95
N LYS A 24 35.01 -11.72 -31.34
CA LYS A 24 36.30 -11.37 -30.72
C LYS A 24 36.16 -10.93 -29.26
N GLN A 25 34.97 -10.46 -28.84
CA GLN A 25 34.74 -9.95 -27.49
C GLN A 25 34.52 -11.05 -26.47
N PHE A 26 34.16 -12.27 -26.88
CA PHE A 26 34.04 -13.39 -25.98
C PHE A 26 35.36 -13.70 -25.30
N MET A 27 35.29 -14.02 -23.98
CA MET A 27 36.46 -14.43 -23.21
C MET A 27 37.18 -15.60 -23.89
N LYS A 28 38.48 -15.56 -23.84
CA LYS A 28 39.31 -16.70 -24.27
C LYS A 28 39.62 -17.59 -23.06
N TYR A 29 39.50 -18.87 -23.26
CA TYR A 29 39.67 -19.86 -22.21
C TYR A 29 40.77 -20.86 -22.54
N LEU A 30 41.50 -21.26 -21.48
CA LEU A 30 42.20 -22.53 -21.40
C LEU A 30 41.29 -23.54 -20.72
N ARG A 31 40.60 -24.33 -21.50
CA ARG A 31 39.66 -25.35 -21.03
C ARG A 31 40.45 -26.64 -20.74
N PHE A 32 40.30 -27.18 -19.54
CA PHE A 32 41.02 -28.42 -19.21
C PHE A 32 40.07 -29.52 -18.73
N GLU A 33 40.48 -30.74 -19.07
CA GLU A 33 39.93 -31.97 -18.50
C GLU A 33 41.01 -32.72 -17.70
N THR A 34 40.59 -33.41 -16.66
CA THR A 34 41.54 -34.25 -15.87
C THR A 34 41.62 -35.62 -16.57
N ILE A 35 42.82 -35.98 -16.99
CA ILE A 35 43.14 -37.25 -17.63
C ILE A 35 44.07 -38.07 -16.74
N LYS A 36 44.27 -39.35 -17.08
CA LYS A 36 45.25 -40.18 -16.35
C LYS A 36 46.65 -39.57 -16.53
N GLY A 37 47.26 -39.14 -15.43
CA GLY A 37 48.60 -38.55 -15.40
C GLY A 37 48.64 -37.01 -15.53
N GLY A 38 47.49 -36.28 -15.43
CA GLY A 38 47.54 -34.82 -15.45
C GLY A 38 46.30 -34.13 -15.97
N ARG A 39 46.50 -33.05 -16.71
CA ARG A 39 45.42 -32.26 -17.34
C ARG A 39 45.73 -32.09 -18.84
N ALA A 40 44.71 -32.23 -19.64
CA ALA A 40 44.76 -31.86 -21.04
C ALA A 40 44.06 -30.49 -21.20
N TYR A 41 44.72 -29.52 -21.82
CA TYR A 41 44.23 -28.18 -22.05
C TYR A 41 43.87 -27.97 -23.51
N THR A 42 42.83 -27.22 -23.78
CA THR A 42 42.50 -26.73 -25.12
C THR A 42 42.33 -25.21 -25.04
N CYS A 43 43.03 -24.49 -25.88
CA CYS A 43 42.93 -23.03 -25.96
C CYS A 43 41.80 -22.65 -26.92
N THR A 44 40.85 -21.81 -26.47
CA THR A 44 39.77 -21.33 -27.35
C THR A 44 40.18 -20.18 -28.26
N ASN A 45 41.43 -19.70 -28.19
CA ASN A 45 41.97 -18.67 -29.07
C ASN A 45 42.69 -19.27 -30.30
N CYS A 46 43.63 -20.19 -30.05
CA CYS A 46 44.38 -20.82 -31.16
C CYS A 46 43.91 -22.23 -31.50
N HIS A 47 42.98 -22.79 -30.74
CA HIS A 47 42.39 -24.12 -30.87
C HIS A 47 43.39 -25.29 -30.63
N GLU A 48 44.60 -24.98 -30.21
CA GLU A 48 45.62 -25.98 -29.95
C GLU A 48 45.40 -26.71 -28.63
N GLN A 49 45.79 -27.98 -28.61
CA GLN A 49 45.75 -28.85 -27.42
C GLN A 49 47.16 -29.10 -26.88
N PHE A 50 47.29 -29.16 -25.58
CA PHE A 50 48.55 -29.41 -24.90
C PHE A 50 48.33 -30.03 -23.51
N LYS A 51 49.39 -30.72 -23.00
CA LYS A 51 49.38 -31.37 -21.69
C LYS A 51 50.25 -30.65 -20.67
N GLU A 52 51.15 -29.81 -21.14
CA GLU A 52 52.02 -28.99 -20.28
C GLU A 52 51.16 -27.99 -19.50
N GLY A 53 51.50 -27.81 -18.21
CA GLY A 53 50.76 -26.81 -17.38
C GLY A 53 51.04 -25.41 -17.92
N PRO A 54 50.00 -24.57 -18.06
CA PRO A 54 50.18 -23.19 -18.49
C PRO A 54 50.81 -22.33 -17.39
N SER A 55 51.52 -21.28 -17.76
CA SER A 55 52.03 -20.28 -16.83
C SER A 55 50.88 -19.44 -16.27
N TYR A 56 50.61 -19.55 -14.97
CA TYR A 56 49.59 -18.74 -14.32
C TYR A 56 50.06 -17.30 -14.18
N ILE A 57 49.14 -16.37 -14.39
CA ILE A 57 49.40 -14.94 -14.35
C ILE A 57 48.39 -14.28 -13.39
N GLN A 58 48.76 -13.14 -12.82
CA GLN A 58 47.78 -12.27 -12.21
C GLN A 58 47.03 -11.51 -13.31
N PRO A 59 45.67 -11.46 -13.29
CA PRO A 59 44.94 -10.72 -14.28
C PRO A 59 45.27 -9.23 -14.19
N LEU A 60 45.53 -8.59 -15.33
CA LEU A 60 45.79 -7.15 -15.41
C LEU A 60 44.50 -6.32 -15.20
N MET A 61 43.36 -6.97 -15.28
CA MET A 61 42.03 -6.37 -15.16
C MET A 61 41.21 -7.16 -14.11
N SER A 62 40.26 -6.49 -13.46
CA SER A 62 39.37 -7.17 -12.52
C SER A 62 38.44 -8.16 -13.25
N ALA A 63 37.89 -9.13 -12.53
CA ALA A 63 36.89 -10.05 -13.11
C ALA A 63 35.67 -9.30 -13.66
N GLU A 64 35.39 -8.13 -13.15
CA GLU A 64 34.34 -7.22 -13.61
C GLU A 64 34.68 -6.61 -14.97
N ASP A 65 35.93 -6.27 -15.21
CA ASP A 65 36.40 -5.74 -16.49
C ASP A 65 36.33 -6.77 -17.63
N TYR A 66 36.30 -8.06 -17.30
CA TYR A 66 36.07 -9.15 -18.25
C TYR A 66 34.58 -9.51 -18.40
N GLY A 67 33.65 -8.81 -17.74
CA GLY A 67 32.23 -9.10 -17.82
C GLY A 67 31.80 -10.43 -17.18
N LEU A 68 32.61 -10.99 -16.27
CA LEU A 68 32.41 -12.30 -15.66
C LEU A 68 31.80 -12.16 -14.27
N PHE A 69 30.53 -12.10 -14.19
CA PHE A 69 29.76 -11.71 -13.01
C PHE A 69 29.64 -12.74 -11.88
N LYS A 70 30.00 -13.99 -12.08
CA LYS A 70 29.85 -15.05 -11.07
C LYS A 70 31.14 -15.76 -10.67
N ALA A 71 32.25 -15.34 -11.20
CA ALA A 71 33.50 -16.04 -10.94
C ALA A 71 34.38 -15.24 -9.98
N THR A 72 34.08 -15.33 -8.70
CA THR A 72 34.89 -14.76 -7.63
C THR A 72 36.34 -15.31 -7.57
N HIS A 73 36.65 -16.36 -8.33
CA HIS A 73 37.97 -16.98 -8.36
C HIS A 73 38.31 -17.53 -9.75
N LEU A 74 38.52 -16.63 -10.72
CA LEU A 74 39.10 -17.02 -12.00
C LEU A 74 40.60 -17.05 -11.93
N SER A 75 41.21 -18.20 -12.23
CA SER A 75 42.64 -18.26 -12.51
C SER A 75 42.88 -17.89 -13.97
N PHE A 76 43.86 -17.07 -14.24
CA PHE A 76 44.32 -16.73 -15.59
C PHE A 76 45.67 -17.35 -15.85
N ALA A 77 45.89 -17.73 -17.08
CA ALA A 77 47.15 -18.28 -17.53
C ALA A 77 47.44 -17.97 -18.99
N ARG A 78 48.68 -17.86 -19.35
CA ARG A 78 49.14 -17.64 -20.72
C ARG A 78 49.17 -18.95 -21.47
N CYS A 79 48.59 -18.96 -22.66
CA CYS A 79 48.62 -20.11 -23.53
C CYS A 79 50.07 -20.33 -24.04
N PRO A 80 50.66 -21.51 -23.87
CA PRO A 80 52.05 -21.75 -24.33
C PRO A 80 52.20 -21.84 -25.87
N LYS A 81 51.07 -21.86 -26.60
CA LYS A 81 51.06 -21.97 -28.06
C LYS A 81 50.84 -20.64 -28.77
N CYS A 82 49.98 -19.76 -28.25
CA CYS A 82 49.66 -18.48 -28.87
C CYS A 82 49.93 -17.27 -27.97
N GLU A 83 50.49 -17.50 -26.80
CA GLU A 83 50.85 -16.48 -25.77
C GLU A 83 49.67 -15.58 -25.34
N HIS A 84 48.46 -15.93 -25.72
CA HIS A 84 47.26 -15.18 -25.30
C HIS A 84 46.91 -15.48 -23.85
N ASP A 85 46.54 -14.44 -23.10
CA ASP A 85 46.08 -14.54 -21.71
C ASP A 85 44.65 -15.04 -21.69
N CYS A 86 44.42 -16.18 -21.04
CA CYS A 86 43.16 -16.90 -21.05
C CYS A 86 42.68 -17.19 -19.61
N ALA A 87 41.38 -17.19 -19.43
CA ALA A 87 40.79 -17.70 -18.18
C ALA A 87 40.84 -19.24 -18.14
N VAL A 88 41.28 -19.82 -17.02
CA VAL A 88 41.41 -21.28 -16.89
C VAL A 88 40.09 -21.87 -16.36
N ARG A 89 39.57 -22.87 -17.09
CA ARG A 89 38.28 -23.48 -16.77
C ARG A 89 38.31 -25.00 -16.87
N ASN A 90 37.73 -25.66 -15.87
CA ASN A 90 37.46 -27.09 -15.98
C ASN A 90 36.19 -27.32 -16.81
N VAL A 91 36.29 -28.18 -17.81
CA VAL A 91 35.17 -28.49 -18.74
C VAL A 91 33.94 -29.07 -18.02
N LYS A 92 34.13 -29.79 -16.87
CA LYS A 92 33.01 -30.35 -16.09
C LYS A 92 32.08 -29.28 -15.53
N PHE A 93 32.61 -28.09 -15.24
CA PHE A 93 31.85 -26.99 -14.63
C PHE A 93 31.42 -25.91 -15.62
N GLN A 94 31.87 -26.02 -16.85
CA GLN A 94 31.53 -25.07 -17.91
C GLN A 94 30.55 -25.69 -18.93
N LYS A 95 29.35 -26.01 -18.47
CA LYS A 95 28.23 -26.29 -19.38
C LYS A 95 27.56 -25.03 -19.92
N ASN A 96 28.03 -23.86 -19.52
CA ASN A 96 27.28 -22.62 -19.65
C ASN A 96 27.78 -21.75 -20.77
N VAL A 97 26.84 -21.16 -21.37
CA VAL A 97 26.77 -20.16 -22.35
C VAL A 97 27.29 -18.85 -21.76
N GLU A 98 28.25 -18.27 -22.42
CA GLU A 98 28.69 -16.91 -22.15
C GLU A 98 27.80 -15.97 -22.96
N GLN A 99 27.25 -14.96 -22.33
CA GLN A 99 26.38 -13.98 -22.97
C GLN A 99 27.04 -12.61 -22.99
N ILE A 100 27.00 -11.93 -24.11
CA ILE A 100 27.43 -10.56 -24.30
C ILE A 100 26.36 -9.77 -25.07
N PHE A 101 26.32 -8.46 -24.83
CA PHE A 101 25.36 -7.57 -25.47
C PHE A 101 26.08 -6.48 -26.24
N ASN A 102 25.64 -6.21 -27.46
CA ASN A 102 26.23 -5.23 -28.36
C ASN A 102 25.17 -4.32 -28.96
N CYS A 103 25.47 -3.03 -29.08
CA CYS A 103 24.69 -2.06 -29.82
C CYS A 103 25.41 -1.71 -31.13
N VAL A 104 24.79 -2.00 -32.25
CA VAL A 104 25.32 -1.73 -33.57
C VAL A 104 24.67 -0.47 -34.11
N PHE A 105 25.46 0.60 -34.23
CA PHE A 105 25.04 1.90 -34.75
C PHE A 105 25.25 1.92 -36.27
N ILE A 106 24.19 2.20 -37.01
CA ILE A 106 24.17 2.23 -38.46
C ILE A 106 23.60 3.58 -38.91
N PRO A 107 24.43 4.61 -39.08
CA PRO A 107 24.01 5.88 -39.66
C PRO A 107 23.58 5.69 -41.13
N VAL A 108 22.35 6.08 -41.44
CA VAL A 108 21.85 6.15 -42.83
C VAL A 108 22.10 7.53 -43.40
N ALA A 109 21.90 8.57 -42.55
CA ALA A 109 22.20 9.96 -42.83
C ALA A 109 22.67 10.67 -41.58
N TYR A 110 23.06 11.94 -41.66
CA TYR A 110 23.46 12.74 -40.53
C TYR A 110 22.38 12.79 -39.43
N ASP A 111 21.12 12.89 -39.82
CA ASP A 111 19.94 13.01 -38.94
C ASP A 111 19.09 11.74 -38.88
N ASP A 112 19.59 10.64 -39.39
CA ASP A 112 18.93 9.33 -39.42
C ASP A 112 19.88 8.22 -38.97
N VAL A 113 19.65 7.68 -37.77
CA VAL A 113 20.52 6.66 -37.16
C VAL A 113 19.72 5.49 -36.65
N TRP A 114 20.00 4.31 -37.17
CA TRP A 114 19.48 3.07 -36.63
C TRP A 114 20.46 2.47 -35.61
N VAL A 115 19.91 1.87 -34.55
CA VAL A 115 20.69 1.08 -33.59
C VAL A 115 20.02 -0.27 -33.41
N ARG A 116 20.76 -1.31 -33.72
CA ARG A 116 20.32 -2.70 -33.57
C ARG A 116 21.06 -3.33 -32.41
N CYS A 117 20.33 -3.90 -31.47
CA CYS A 117 20.89 -4.46 -30.23
C CYS A 117 20.83 -5.98 -30.27
N TYR A 118 22.00 -6.59 -30.14
CA TYR A 118 22.16 -8.03 -30.16
C TYR A 118 22.53 -8.59 -28.81
N ALA A 119 21.85 -9.67 -28.42
CA ALA A 119 22.33 -10.62 -27.45
C ALA A 119 23.09 -11.72 -28.18
N SER A 120 24.28 -12.01 -27.73
CA SER A 120 25.12 -13.03 -28.36
C SER A 120 25.55 -14.04 -27.31
N GLU A 121 25.43 -15.31 -27.64
CA GLU A 121 25.82 -16.41 -26.79
C GLU A 121 26.90 -17.24 -27.43
N ARG A 122 27.86 -17.72 -26.63
CA ARG A 122 28.84 -18.70 -27.05
C ARG A 122 28.69 -19.97 -26.24
N SER A 123 28.41 -21.07 -26.92
CA SER A 123 28.27 -22.41 -26.33
C SER A 123 29.43 -23.31 -26.75
N TYR A 124 29.77 -24.23 -25.84
CA TYR A 124 30.85 -25.18 -26.03
C TYR A 124 30.28 -26.60 -25.94
N VAL A 125 30.13 -27.25 -27.09
CA VAL A 125 29.49 -28.59 -27.21
C VAL A 125 30.40 -29.70 -26.68
N SER A 126 31.73 -29.57 -26.79
CA SER A 126 32.71 -30.54 -26.32
C SER A 126 33.91 -29.85 -25.65
N PRO A 127 34.74 -30.58 -24.88
CA PRO A 127 35.97 -30.03 -24.30
C PRO A 127 36.89 -29.36 -25.32
N GLN A 128 36.96 -29.91 -26.53
CA GLN A 128 37.83 -29.46 -27.61
C GLN A 128 37.16 -28.42 -28.52
N SER A 129 35.86 -28.15 -28.33
CA SER A 129 35.14 -27.20 -29.17
C SER A 129 35.67 -25.77 -29.00
N PRO A 130 35.94 -25.06 -30.10
CA PRO A 130 36.32 -23.65 -30.08
C PRO A 130 35.18 -22.75 -29.59
N GLY A 131 33.98 -23.29 -29.46
CA GLY A 131 32.76 -22.59 -29.16
C GLY A 131 32.00 -22.18 -30.43
N THR A 132 30.68 -22.30 -30.38
CA THR A 132 29.77 -21.83 -31.41
C THR A 132 29.01 -20.62 -30.89
N SER A 133 29.03 -19.55 -31.67
CA SER A 133 28.33 -18.30 -31.34
C SER A 133 26.99 -18.25 -32.06
N THR A 134 26.00 -17.73 -31.36
CA THR A 134 24.66 -17.44 -31.87
C THR A 134 24.31 -16.00 -31.52
N HIS A 135 23.73 -15.26 -32.44
CA HIS A 135 23.42 -13.85 -32.27
C HIS A 135 21.94 -13.64 -32.50
N TRP A 136 21.26 -13.00 -31.53
CA TRP A 136 19.83 -12.66 -31.62
C TRP A 136 19.64 -11.17 -31.50
N GLU A 137 18.97 -10.59 -32.48
CA GLU A 137 18.54 -9.22 -32.39
C GLU A 137 17.37 -9.11 -31.40
N MET A 138 17.51 -8.26 -30.42
CA MET A 138 16.55 -8.10 -29.31
C MET A 138 15.78 -6.80 -29.39
N MET A 139 16.42 -5.74 -29.86
CA MET A 139 15.86 -4.39 -29.85
C MET A 139 16.36 -3.60 -31.04
N ARG A 140 15.55 -2.61 -31.45
CA ARG A 140 15.83 -1.64 -32.48
C ARG A 140 15.47 -0.25 -31.97
N TYR A 141 16.35 0.71 -32.22
CA TYR A 141 16.07 2.12 -32.07
C TYR A 141 16.25 2.81 -33.41
N HIS A 142 15.34 3.74 -33.68
CA HIS A 142 15.46 4.64 -34.81
C HIS A 142 15.50 6.07 -34.30
N PHE A 143 16.66 6.69 -34.36
CA PHE A 143 16.91 8.04 -33.86
C PHE A 143 16.83 9.05 -34.99
N ARG A 144 15.94 10.04 -34.80
CA ARG A 144 15.84 11.23 -35.64
C ARG A 144 15.63 12.44 -34.75
N PRO A 145 16.05 13.68 -35.13
CA PRO A 145 15.78 14.87 -34.33
C PRO A 145 14.30 15.03 -34.00
N GLY A 146 13.96 15.09 -32.71
CA GLY A 146 12.57 15.22 -32.22
C GLY A 146 11.75 13.93 -32.29
N LYS A 147 12.29 12.83 -32.83
CA LYS A 147 11.56 11.56 -32.92
C LYS A 147 12.47 10.38 -32.61
N VAL A 148 11.98 9.49 -31.74
CA VAL A 148 12.63 8.20 -31.48
C VAL A 148 11.60 7.11 -31.54
N GLU A 149 11.87 6.08 -32.29
CA GLU A 149 11.07 4.88 -32.36
C GLU A 149 11.83 3.73 -31.71
N PHE A 150 11.17 2.96 -30.88
CA PHE A 150 11.76 1.85 -30.14
C PHE A 150 10.94 0.60 -30.35
N TYR A 151 11.62 -0.48 -30.72
CA TYR A 151 11.03 -1.77 -31.00
C TYR A 151 11.78 -2.84 -30.20
N LYS A 152 11.04 -3.78 -29.65
CA LYS A 152 11.57 -4.89 -28.86
C LYS A 152 10.86 -6.17 -29.25
N LYS A 153 11.59 -7.28 -29.26
CA LYS A 153 10.99 -8.61 -29.33
C LYS A 153 11.35 -9.43 -28.10
N TRP A 154 10.46 -10.31 -27.74
CA TRP A 154 10.71 -11.28 -26.69
C TRP A 154 11.70 -12.35 -27.17
N PHE A 155 12.51 -12.84 -26.24
CA PHE A 155 13.42 -13.96 -26.50
C PHE A 155 12.64 -15.16 -27.04
N LYS A 156 12.77 -15.54 -28.28
CA LYS A 156 12.04 -16.54 -29.06
C LYS A 156 10.77 -16.05 -29.80
N ALA A 157 10.41 -14.79 -29.74
CA ALA A 157 9.38 -14.26 -30.63
C ALA A 157 9.97 -13.88 -31.97
N ASP A 158 9.23 -14.11 -33.05
CA ASP A 158 9.69 -13.76 -34.40
C ASP A 158 9.38 -12.31 -34.77
N GLN A 159 8.48 -11.67 -34.02
CA GLN A 159 7.99 -10.32 -34.33
C GLN A 159 8.44 -9.28 -33.32
N PHE A 160 8.73 -8.07 -33.80
CA PHE A 160 8.98 -6.90 -33.00
C PHE A 160 7.68 -6.19 -32.66
N GLU A 161 7.60 -5.70 -31.42
CA GLU A 161 6.53 -4.83 -30.92
C GLU A 161 7.08 -3.42 -30.76
N GLN A 162 6.30 -2.41 -31.16
CA GLN A 162 6.65 -1.01 -30.93
C GLN A 162 6.24 -0.61 -29.51
N TYR A 163 7.11 0.13 -28.83
CA TYR A 163 6.87 0.65 -27.49
C TYR A 163 6.74 2.17 -27.52
N GLU A 164 5.68 2.70 -26.89
CA GLU A 164 5.42 4.14 -26.84
C GLU A 164 6.44 4.90 -25.98
N HIS A 165 6.96 4.27 -24.93
CA HIS A 165 7.89 4.89 -24.00
C HIS A 165 9.33 4.44 -24.26
N VAL A 166 10.05 5.27 -25.02
CA VAL A 166 11.46 5.06 -25.39
C VAL A 166 12.39 5.03 -24.18
N THR A 167 11.96 5.58 -23.04
CA THR A 167 12.73 5.69 -21.80
C THR A 167 12.31 4.68 -20.74
N GLU A 168 11.40 3.74 -21.08
CA GLU A 168 11.06 2.68 -20.12
C GLU A 168 12.28 1.88 -19.71
N PRO A 169 12.44 1.60 -18.41
CA PRO A 169 13.53 0.77 -17.96
C PRO A 169 13.46 -0.56 -18.70
N PHE A 170 14.61 -1.06 -19.07
CA PHE A 170 14.81 -2.45 -19.48
C PHE A 170 14.22 -3.34 -18.38
N SER A 171 12.91 -3.48 -18.35
CA SER A 171 12.28 -4.16 -17.28
C SER A 171 12.20 -5.65 -17.58
N TRP A 172 12.80 -6.39 -16.70
CA TRP A 172 12.23 -7.58 -16.11
C TRP A 172 12.42 -8.95 -16.77
N ASN A 173 12.62 -9.10 -18.09
CA ASN A 173 12.70 -10.47 -18.65
C ASN A 173 14.07 -10.90 -19.16
N MET A 174 15.06 -10.03 -19.11
CA MET A 174 16.46 -10.42 -19.32
C MET A 174 17.23 -10.58 -17.99
N GLY A 175 16.53 -10.61 -16.85
CA GLY A 175 17.09 -10.74 -15.52
C GLY A 175 17.82 -9.46 -15.04
N PRO A 176 18.20 -9.38 -13.75
CA PRO A 176 18.93 -8.24 -13.18
C PRO A 176 20.32 -8.02 -13.82
N TYR A 177 20.65 -8.77 -14.82
CA TYR A 177 21.93 -8.80 -15.48
C TYR A 177 22.07 -7.79 -16.63
N CYS A 178 20.97 -7.36 -17.26
CA CYS A 178 21.04 -6.50 -18.45
C CYS A 178 21.34 -5.03 -18.17
N GLU A 179 21.02 -4.54 -16.97
CA GLU A 179 21.35 -3.14 -16.59
C GLU A 179 22.81 -2.94 -16.20
N LYS A 180 23.55 -4.00 -15.91
CA LYS A 180 24.95 -3.95 -15.47
C LYS A 180 25.96 -4.37 -16.51
N TYR A 181 25.55 -5.02 -17.59
CA TYR A 181 26.47 -5.57 -18.58
C TYR A 181 26.52 -4.75 -19.86
N TRP A 182 27.58 -4.10 -19.99
CA TRP A 182 28.40 -3.59 -21.05
C TRP A 182 27.79 -3.77 -22.46
N TYR A 183 26.98 -2.82 -22.90
CA TYR A 183 26.79 -2.63 -24.32
C TYR A 183 28.14 -2.14 -24.88
N ARG A 184 28.82 -2.99 -25.61
CA ARG A 184 29.89 -2.54 -26.49
C ARG A 184 29.25 -1.98 -27.74
N ASN A 185 29.62 -0.75 -28.07
CA ASN A 185 29.10 -0.08 -29.23
C ASN A 185 29.96 -0.41 -30.46
N ILE A 186 29.33 -0.86 -31.51
CA ILE A 186 29.97 -1.10 -32.81
C ILE A 186 29.36 -0.09 -33.78
N PHE A 187 30.22 0.61 -34.53
CA PHE A 187 29.79 1.60 -35.48
C PHE A 187 30.04 1.09 -36.89
N VAL A 188 29.00 1.14 -37.72
CA VAL A 188 29.07 0.78 -39.13
C VAL A 188 29.22 2.05 -39.97
N GLY A 189 30.39 2.24 -40.58
CA GLY A 189 30.63 3.37 -41.48
C GLY A 189 30.77 4.74 -40.82
N GLY A 190 31.35 4.80 -39.61
CA GLY A 190 31.59 6.09 -38.95
C GLY A 190 31.55 6.02 -37.42
N SER A 191 31.21 7.13 -36.81
CA SER A 191 31.09 7.28 -35.33
C SER A 191 29.89 8.15 -34.97
N LEU A 192 29.55 8.26 -33.68
CA LEU A 192 28.54 9.23 -33.26
C LEU A 192 28.87 10.68 -33.66
N LYS A 193 30.16 11.00 -33.86
CA LYS A 193 30.61 12.34 -34.27
C LYS A 193 30.14 12.71 -35.69
N ASP A 194 29.79 11.73 -36.50
CA ASP A 194 29.34 11.94 -37.87
C ASP A 194 27.82 12.06 -38.00
N THR A 195 27.13 12.08 -36.85
CA THR A 195 25.67 12.18 -36.75
C THR A 195 25.24 13.36 -35.88
N PHE A 196 23.95 13.71 -35.87
CA PHE A 196 23.39 14.75 -35.01
C PHE A 196 23.57 14.43 -33.51
N LEU A 197 23.76 13.16 -33.14
CA LEU A 197 24.00 12.73 -31.75
C LEU A 197 25.37 13.19 -31.21
N ARG A 198 26.25 13.75 -32.06
CA ARG A 198 27.55 14.32 -31.66
C ARG A 198 27.44 15.41 -30.58
N TYR A 199 26.33 16.13 -30.56
CA TYR A 199 26.11 17.21 -29.62
C TYR A 199 25.40 16.76 -28.34
N SER A 200 25.22 15.46 -28.15
CA SER A 200 24.51 14.93 -26.97
C SER A 200 25.20 15.20 -25.63
N ALA A 201 26.47 15.64 -25.62
CA ALA A 201 27.30 15.77 -24.42
C ALA A 201 27.32 14.48 -23.55
N TYR A 202 27.23 13.32 -24.20
CA TYR A 202 27.19 12.03 -23.48
C TYR A 202 28.43 11.80 -22.62
N GLU A 203 29.61 12.19 -23.12
CA GLU A 203 30.86 12.02 -22.39
C GLU A 203 30.88 12.76 -21.05
N ASP A 204 30.23 13.93 -20.98
CA ASP A 204 30.05 14.69 -19.73
C ASP A 204 28.91 14.11 -18.90
N ALA A 205 27.84 13.66 -19.55
CA ALA A 205 26.67 13.11 -18.88
C ALA A 205 27.00 11.84 -18.09
N LYS A 206 27.90 11.00 -18.58
CA LYS A 206 28.27 9.74 -17.89
C LYS A 206 28.76 9.94 -16.47
N TYR A 207 29.39 11.08 -16.14
CA TYR A 207 29.84 11.41 -14.78
C TYR A 207 28.71 11.87 -13.86
N MET A 208 27.54 12.19 -14.41
CA MET A 208 26.37 12.60 -13.61
C MET A 208 25.63 11.43 -12.97
N PHE A 209 25.90 10.21 -13.37
CA PHE A 209 25.23 9.03 -12.87
C PHE A 209 26.10 8.27 -11.86
N TYR A 210 25.49 7.65 -10.86
CA TYR A 210 26.21 6.84 -9.86
C TYR A 210 26.50 5.41 -10.35
N SER A 211 25.84 4.98 -11.41
CA SER A 211 26.03 3.71 -12.08
C SER A 211 25.97 3.95 -13.58
N ASN A 212 26.41 2.98 -14.38
CA ASN A 212 26.42 3.11 -15.84
C ASN A 212 25.12 3.72 -16.36
N VAL A 213 25.24 4.85 -17.04
CA VAL A 213 24.12 5.47 -17.74
C VAL A 213 23.62 4.44 -18.76
N PRO A 214 22.32 4.22 -18.84
CA PRO A 214 21.77 3.52 -19.99
C PRO A 214 22.03 4.36 -21.23
N PHE A 215 23.10 4.06 -21.95
CA PHE A 215 23.58 4.87 -23.06
C PHE A 215 22.49 5.17 -24.09
N LEU A 216 21.75 4.15 -24.48
CA LEU A 216 20.66 4.31 -25.46
C LEU A 216 19.51 5.15 -24.93
N LYS A 217 19.15 5.04 -23.64
CA LYS A 217 18.13 5.89 -23.01
C LYS A 217 18.53 7.36 -23.01
N TYR A 218 19.80 7.62 -22.72
CA TYR A 218 20.31 8.98 -22.74
C TYR A 218 20.26 9.56 -24.16
N LEU A 219 20.73 8.80 -25.17
CA LEU A 219 20.65 9.23 -26.57
C LEU A 219 19.21 9.43 -27.04
N ALA A 220 18.30 8.56 -26.61
CA ALA A 220 16.87 8.70 -26.89
C ALA A 220 16.28 9.98 -26.27
N ALA A 221 16.61 10.25 -25.02
CA ALA A 221 16.20 11.46 -24.33
C ALA A 221 16.75 12.72 -25.02
N TYR A 222 18.01 12.68 -25.47
CA TYR A 222 18.63 13.76 -26.22
C TYR A 222 18.00 13.94 -27.60
N ALA A 223 17.76 12.87 -28.34
CA ALA A 223 17.14 12.93 -29.66
C ALA A 223 15.74 13.55 -29.62
N LEU A 224 14.97 13.28 -28.55
CA LEU A 224 13.67 13.92 -28.31
C LEU A 224 13.80 15.40 -27.91
N HIS A 225 14.78 15.71 -27.04
CA HIS A 225 14.98 17.02 -26.49
C HIS A 225 16.47 17.42 -26.48
N PRO A 226 16.99 18.00 -27.56
CA PRO A 226 18.39 18.41 -27.65
C PRO A 226 18.86 19.37 -26.53
N GLN A 227 17.93 20.08 -25.89
CA GLN A 227 18.22 20.93 -24.73
C GLN A 227 18.73 20.14 -23.50
N LEU A 228 18.69 18.82 -23.54
CA LEU A 228 19.33 17.97 -22.54
C LEU A 228 20.84 18.24 -22.46
N GLU A 229 21.49 18.54 -23.59
CA GLU A 229 22.88 19.00 -23.63
C GLU A 229 23.11 20.21 -22.72
N MET A 230 22.20 21.17 -22.75
CA MET A 230 22.30 22.37 -21.91
C MET A 230 22.25 22.02 -20.43
N LEU A 231 21.35 21.11 -20.01
CA LEU A 231 21.26 20.65 -18.62
C LEU A 231 22.56 19.95 -18.17
N VAL A 232 23.16 19.15 -19.07
CA VAL A 232 24.43 18.47 -18.79
C VAL A 232 25.56 19.48 -18.61
N LYS A 233 25.70 20.44 -19.52
CA LYS A 233 26.73 21.50 -19.44
C LYS A 233 26.58 22.43 -18.24
N LEU A 234 25.34 22.61 -17.77
CA LEU A 234 25.05 23.36 -16.53
C LEU A 234 25.31 22.55 -15.25
N GLY A 235 25.64 21.27 -15.37
CA GLY A 235 25.87 20.41 -14.22
C GLY A 235 24.60 20.02 -13.45
N ASP A 236 23.41 20.12 -14.07
CA ASP A 236 22.13 19.85 -13.41
C ASP A 236 21.77 18.37 -13.35
N LYS A 237 22.66 17.63 -12.67
CA LYS A 237 22.57 16.18 -12.49
C LYS A 237 21.16 15.68 -12.13
N THR A 238 20.46 16.36 -11.22
CA THR A 238 19.15 15.90 -10.74
C THR A 238 18.06 15.97 -11.82
N PHE A 239 18.11 16.94 -12.71
CA PHE A 239 17.19 17.01 -13.85
C PHE A 239 17.51 15.95 -14.90
N VAL A 240 18.79 15.84 -15.27
CA VAL A 240 19.26 14.85 -16.25
C VAL A 240 18.94 13.43 -15.81
N THR A 241 19.34 13.07 -14.57
CA THR A 241 19.12 11.71 -14.06
C THR A 241 17.64 11.40 -13.85
N ASN A 242 16.83 12.37 -13.41
CA ASN A 242 15.41 12.16 -13.25
C ASN A 242 14.74 11.90 -14.61
N TYR A 243 15.03 12.72 -15.62
CA TYR A 243 14.47 12.56 -16.95
C TYR A 243 14.85 11.22 -17.58
N VAL A 244 16.15 10.92 -17.62
CA VAL A 244 16.68 9.70 -18.27
C VAL A 244 16.25 8.41 -17.54
N ASN A 245 16.28 8.39 -16.20
CA ASN A 245 15.98 7.17 -15.44
C ASN A 245 14.48 6.88 -15.32
N THR A 246 13.64 7.91 -15.22
CA THR A 246 12.21 7.72 -14.96
C THR A 246 11.35 7.83 -16.21
N GLY A 247 11.88 8.38 -17.30
CA GLY A 247 11.10 8.69 -18.51
C GLY A 247 9.98 9.71 -18.30
N ARG A 248 9.92 10.32 -17.10
CA ARG A 248 8.86 11.28 -16.79
C ARG A 248 9.05 12.56 -17.59
N ASP A 249 8.01 12.93 -18.31
CA ASP A 249 7.99 14.21 -19.00
C ASP A 249 8.18 15.38 -18.03
N LEU A 250 9.19 16.21 -18.31
CA LEU A 250 9.51 17.43 -17.58
C LEU A 250 8.95 18.69 -18.26
N SER A 251 8.12 18.57 -19.28
CA SER A 251 7.57 19.72 -20.05
C SER A 251 6.73 20.65 -19.17
N SER A 252 6.18 20.16 -18.06
CA SER A 252 5.52 21.01 -17.06
C SER A 252 6.49 21.92 -16.28
N LEU A 253 7.76 21.55 -16.22
CA LEU A 253 8.82 22.27 -15.51
C LEU A 253 9.74 23.03 -16.47
N LEU A 254 10.13 22.40 -17.58
CA LEU A 254 11.11 22.89 -18.54
C LEU A 254 10.42 23.33 -19.83
N ASP A 255 11.05 24.26 -20.53
CA ASP A 255 10.69 24.64 -21.88
C ASP A 255 11.71 24.06 -22.88
N TRP A 256 11.37 22.96 -23.49
CA TRP A 256 12.23 22.27 -24.44
C TRP A 256 12.44 23.02 -25.78
N SER A 257 11.78 24.16 -25.98
CA SER A 257 12.03 25.04 -27.14
C SER A 257 13.02 26.17 -26.85
N ALA A 258 13.40 26.33 -25.60
CA ALA A 258 14.23 27.45 -25.16
C ALA A 258 15.67 27.36 -25.67
N LYS A 259 16.23 28.52 -26.00
CA LYS A 259 17.62 28.68 -26.46
C LYS A 259 18.56 29.19 -25.37
N THR A 260 18.03 29.53 -24.21
CA THR A 260 18.79 30.07 -23.07
C THR A 260 18.57 29.26 -21.81
N PRO A 261 19.56 29.20 -20.88
CA PRO A 261 19.40 28.49 -19.62
C PRO A 261 18.17 28.92 -18.81
N TRP A 262 17.97 30.21 -18.63
CA TRP A 262 16.82 30.72 -17.87
C TRP A 262 15.50 30.44 -18.59
N GLY A 263 15.48 30.54 -19.91
CA GLY A 263 14.30 30.17 -20.71
C GLY A 263 13.94 28.69 -20.53
N LEU A 264 14.94 27.80 -20.56
CA LEU A 264 14.75 26.37 -20.33
C LEU A 264 14.00 26.09 -19.00
N TYR A 265 14.34 26.79 -17.95
CA TYR A 265 13.66 26.69 -16.66
C TYR A 265 12.41 27.57 -16.51
N ARG A 266 11.99 28.29 -17.56
CA ARG A 266 10.87 29.25 -17.52
C ARG A 266 11.03 30.29 -16.41
N LEU A 267 12.26 30.75 -16.20
CA LEU A 267 12.65 31.76 -15.22
C LEU A 267 13.01 33.06 -15.95
N THR A 268 12.98 34.18 -15.22
CA THR A 268 13.68 35.36 -15.66
C THR A 268 15.19 35.18 -15.41
N HIS A 269 16.01 36.00 -16.02
CA HIS A 269 17.46 35.97 -15.79
C HIS A 269 17.83 36.20 -14.32
N GLU A 270 17.13 37.11 -13.64
CA GLU A 270 17.30 37.38 -12.21
C GLU A 270 16.92 36.18 -11.33
N GLU A 271 15.74 35.57 -11.59
CA GLU A 271 15.29 34.37 -10.90
C GLU A 271 16.26 33.21 -11.09
N TYR A 272 16.82 33.08 -12.30
CA TYR A 272 17.80 32.04 -12.61
C TYR A 272 19.10 32.28 -11.83
N ASN A 273 19.61 33.53 -11.78
CA ASN A 273 20.79 33.84 -11.01
C ASN A 273 20.59 33.62 -9.51
N ALA A 274 19.42 33.97 -8.97
CA ALA A 274 19.06 33.68 -7.58
C ALA A 274 19.04 32.17 -7.30
N TRP A 275 18.49 31.39 -8.24
CA TRP A 275 18.46 29.91 -8.13
C TRP A 275 19.86 29.28 -8.20
N GLN A 276 20.74 29.79 -9.09
CA GLN A 276 22.12 29.30 -9.17
C GLN A 276 22.94 29.63 -7.91
N LYS A 277 22.64 30.75 -7.26
CA LYS A 277 23.27 31.15 -5.98
C LYS A 277 22.77 30.32 -4.80
N ALA A 278 21.55 29.79 -4.87
CA ALA A 278 21.03 28.90 -3.84
C ALA A 278 21.86 27.60 -3.82
N LYS A 279 22.87 27.55 -2.95
CA LYS A 279 23.73 26.37 -2.73
C LYS A 279 22.88 25.19 -2.30
N ALA A 280 22.61 24.23 -3.17
CA ALA A 280 21.76 23.14 -2.74
C ALA A 280 22.05 21.83 -3.43
N GLY A 281 22.34 20.82 -2.64
CA GLY A 281 21.87 19.47 -2.95
C GLY A 281 20.35 19.52 -3.11
N GLY A 282 19.78 18.98 -4.20
CA GLY A 282 18.33 18.99 -4.39
C GLY A 282 17.77 20.12 -5.26
N LYS A 283 18.55 20.65 -6.18
CA LYS A 283 18.14 21.73 -7.09
C LYS A 283 16.75 21.54 -7.73
N LEU A 284 16.41 20.36 -8.20
CA LEU A 284 15.09 20.04 -8.78
C LEU A 284 13.96 20.25 -7.76
N SER A 285 14.16 19.81 -6.52
CA SER A 285 13.16 19.90 -5.45
C SER A 285 12.89 21.36 -5.06
N VAL A 286 13.96 22.13 -4.87
CA VAL A 286 13.85 23.57 -4.59
C VAL A 286 13.15 24.30 -5.74
N TYR A 287 13.51 23.98 -6.97
CA TYR A 287 12.88 24.55 -8.16
C TYR A 287 11.37 24.24 -8.22
N LYS A 288 10.95 23.01 -7.94
CA LYS A 288 9.53 22.63 -7.89
C LYS A 288 8.76 23.42 -6.82
N ILE A 289 9.34 23.59 -5.63
CA ILE A 289 8.75 24.42 -4.57
C ILE A 289 8.64 25.88 -5.03
N PHE A 290 9.71 26.44 -5.62
CA PHE A 290 9.69 27.79 -6.15
C PHE A 290 8.58 27.97 -7.20
N ARG A 291 8.45 27.07 -8.14
CA ARG A 291 7.35 27.09 -9.14
C ARG A 291 5.99 27.11 -8.48
N ARG A 292 5.81 26.35 -7.40
CA ARG A 292 4.56 26.35 -6.63
C ARG A 292 4.29 27.67 -5.93
N LEU A 293 5.32 28.29 -5.35
CA LEU A 293 5.23 29.61 -4.74
C LEU A 293 4.96 30.69 -5.80
N LYS A 294 5.67 30.67 -6.93
CA LYS A 294 5.49 31.61 -8.05
C LYS A 294 4.07 31.57 -8.60
N GLY A 295 3.46 30.38 -8.72
CA GLY A 295 2.06 30.21 -9.09
C GLY A 295 1.06 30.77 -8.07
N LYS A 296 1.52 31.19 -6.88
CA LYS A 296 0.75 31.91 -5.85
C LYS A 296 1.19 33.37 -5.68
N GLY A 297 1.96 33.89 -6.63
CA GLY A 297 2.44 35.28 -6.64
C GLY A 297 3.68 35.53 -5.77
N ILE A 298 4.32 34.48 -5.23
CA ILE A 298 5.49 34.61 -4.35
C ILE A 298 6.74 34.23 -5.14
N LYS A 299 7.53 35.22 -5.52
CA LYS A 299 8.81 35.07 -6.26
C LYS A 299 9.98 35.08 -5.28
N ASP A 300 10.09 34.02 -4.46
CA ASP A 300 11.10 33.96 -3.40
C ASP A 300 11.80 32.58 -3.43
N MET A 301 13.02 32.58 -3.97
CA MET A 301 13.85 31.40 -4.11
C MET A 301 14.46 30.96 -2.77
N GLU A 302 14.79 31.90 -1.91
CA GLU A 302 15.32 31.61 -0.58
C GLU A 302 14.28 30.93 0.29
N LEU A 303 13.02 31.38 0.24
CA LEU A 303 11.91 30.70 0.91
C LEU A 303 11.71 29.28 0.38
N ALA A 304 11.81 29.09 -0.94
CA ALA A 304 11.71 27.75 -1.51
C ALA A 304 12.79 26.80 -0.96
N HIS A 305 14.01 27.30 -0.82
CA HIS A 305 15.13 26.57 -0.23
C HIS A 305 14.92 26.27 1.26
N LYS A 306 14.45 27.23 2.02
CA LYS A 306 14.11 27.08 3.44
C LYS A 306 13.01 26.04 3.65
N ILE A 307 11.94 26.08 2.85
CA ILE A 307 10.86 25.07 2.87
C ILE A 307 11.42 23.69 2.50
N TYR A 308 12.30 23.59 1.49
CA TYR A 308 12.93 22.34 1.13
C TYR A 308 13.69 21.71 2.32
N HIS A 309 14.44 22.52 3.08
CA HIS A 309 15.20 22.02 4.22
C HIS A 309 14.32 21.47 5.35
N ILE A 310 13.14 22.03 5.60
CA ILE A 310 12.20 21.46 6.59
C ILE A 310 11.87 19.99 6.23
N TYR A 311 11.78 19.67 4.93
CA TYR A 311 11.31 18.36 4.44
C TYR A 311 12.42 17.48 3.88
N TYR A 312 13.69 17.88 3.99
CA TYR A 312 14.83 17.22 3.36
C TYR A 312 14.91 15.73 3.71
N ASP A 313 14.90 15.37 4.99
CA ASP A 313 15.04 13.99 5.45
C ASP A 313 13.87 13.08 5.03
N SER A 314 12.70 13.67 4.81
CA SER A 314 11.51 12.95 4.37
C SER A 314 11.22 13.07 2.86
N TRP A 315 12.16 13.64 2.09
CA TRP A 315 11.89 13.96 0.68
C TRP A 315 11.56 12.73 -0.15
N LYS A 316 12.26 11.61 0.06
CA LYS A 316 11.98 10.32 -0.60
C LYS A 316 10.60 9.77 -0.21
N ASP A 317 10.14 10.06 0.99
CA ASP A 317 8.89 9.57 1.58
C ASP A 317 7.75 10.60 1.46
N GLY A 318 7.70 11.32 0.37
CA GLY A 318 6.62 12.26 0.07
C GLY A 318 6.82 13.68 0.61
N GLY A 319 8.03 14.09 0.96
CA GLY A 319 8.35 15.45 1.43
C GLY A 319 7.93 16.55 0.44
N GLU A 320 7.98 16.29 -0.88
CA GLU A 320 7.44 17.20 -1.89
C GLU A 320 5.94 17.48 -1.69
N LYS A 321 5.15 16.43 -1.46
CA LYS A 321 3.71 16.58 -1.19
C LYS A 321 3.46 17.34 0.11
N LYS A 322 4.25 17.11 1.14
CA LYS A 322 4.16 17.81 2.42
C LYS A 322 4.49 19.30 2.27
N ALA A 323 5.54 19.65 1.52
CA ALA A 323 5.87 21.05 1.22
C ALA A 323 4.73 21.77 0.47
N TYR A 324 4.09 21.10 -0.49
CA TYR A 324 2.93 21.66 -1.20
C TYR A 324 1.70 21.80 -0.29
N ALA A 325 1.48 20.83 0.61
CA ALA A 325 0.40 20.88 1.59
C ALA A 325 0.61 22.05 2.56
N PHE A 326 1.83 22.29 3.02
CA PHE A 326 2.20 23.45 3.84
C PHE A 326 1.82 24.78 3.15
N ILE A 327 2.30 24.99 1.93
CA ILE A 327 2.00 26.21 1.16
C ILE A 327 0.48 26.38 0.98
N ALA A 328 -0.24 25.30 0.70
CA ALA A 328 -1.68 25.34 0.52
C ALA A 328 -2.44 25.62 1.82
N ALA A 329 -2.06 24.99 2.94
CA ALA A 329 -2.70 25.18 4.24
C ALA A 329 -2.53 26.62 4.75
N VAL A 330 -1.31 27.16 4.68
CA VAL A 330 -1.02 28.55 5.08
C VAL A 330 -1.89 29.54 4.27
N ARG A 331 -2.01 29.33 2.97
CA ARG A 331 -2.84 30.20 2.10
C ARG A 331 -4.34 30.09 2.38
N ARG A 332 -4.84 28.95 2.82
CA ARG A 332 -6.25 28.79 3.23
C ARG A 332 -6.60 29.67 4.44
N LEU A 333 -5.65 29.86 5.36
CA LEU A 333 -5.79 30.80 6.47
C LEU A 333 -5.46 32.25 6.07
N ARG A 334 -5.33 32.56 4.77
CA ARG A 334 -4.99 33.88 4.23
C ARG A 334 -3.65 34.43 4.72
N ALA A 335 -2.76 33.56 5.17
CA ALA A 335 -1.43 33.94 5.62
C ALA A 335 -0.42 33.89 4.46
N ASP A 336 0.68 34.62 4.63
CA ASP A 336 1.82 34.59 3.73
C ASP A 336 2.78 33.45 4.13
N PRO A 337 3.22 32.57 3.22
CA PRO A 337 4.17 31.51 3.52
C PRO A 337 5.50 31.97 4.10
N ARG A 338 5.96 33.20 3.79
CA ARG A 338 7.15 33.77 4.41
C ARG A 338 6.93 34.07 5.89
N ALA A 339 5.78 34.68 6.22
CA ALA A 339 5.40 34.94 7.60
C ALA A 339 5.22 33.63 8.37
N ALA A 340 4.62 32.61 7.76
CA ALA A 340 4.47 31.29 8.35
C ALA A 340 5.82 30.62 8.63
N TYR A 341 6.76 30.67 7.69
CA TYR A 341 8.11 30.16 7.92
C TYR A 341 8.81 30.88 9.10
N LYS A 342 8.80 32.22 9.09
CA LYS A 342 9.37 33.03 10.19
C LYS A 342 8.72 32.68 11.54
N TYR A 343 7.42 32.46 11.54
CA TYR A 343 6.70 32.06 12.74
C TYR A 343 7.15 30.69 13.26
N ILE A 344 7.27 29.69 12.39
CA ILE A 344 7.77 28.35 12.75
C ILE A 344 9.20 28.43 13.28
N GLU A 345 10.06 29.22 12.64
CA GLU A 345 11.44 29.46 13.07
C GLU A 345 11.48 30.12 14.45
N LYS A 346 10.61 31.10 14.71
CA LYS A 346 10.45 31.72 16.02
C LYS A 346 10.02 30.69 17.09
N VAL A 347 9.01 29.89 16.83
CA VAL A 347 8.53 28.82 17.75
C VAL A 347 9.66 27.83 18.05
N HIS A 348 10.44 27.43 17.05
CA HIS A 348 11.61 26.59 17.22
C HIS A 348 12.65 27.22 18.15
N LEU A 349 13.00 28.51 17.93
CA LEU A 349 14.00 29.21 18.72
C LEU A 349 13.53 29.47 20.16
N GLU A 350 12.29 29.89 20.33
CA GLU A 350 11.69 30.13 21.66
C GLU A 350 11.64 28.85 22.51
N SER A 351 11.40 27.68 21.90
CA SER A 351 11.39 26.39 22.60
C SER A 351 12.76 26.05 23.22
N ARG A 352 13.85 26.66 22.73
CA ARG A 352 15.22 26.49 23.25
C ARG A 352 15.58 27.49 24.37
N GLY A 353 14.66 28.35 24.75
CA GLY A 353 14.95 29.38 25.76
C GLY A 353 16.13 30.31 25.43
N GLY A 354 16.40 30.54 24.11
CA GLY A 354 17.56 31.33 23.67
C GLY A 354 18.92 30.60 23.74
N CYS A 355 18.96 29.35 24.19
CA CYS A 355 20.18 28.54 24.29
C CYS A 355 20.33 27.57 23.11
N HIS A 356 21.41 27.69 22.34
CA HIS A 356 21.67 26.78 21.20
C HIS A 356 21.95 25.31 21.61
N HIS A 357 22.27 25.06 22.86
CA HIS A 357 22.61 23.72 23.39
C HIS A 357 21.45 23.09 24.20
N CYS A 358 20.35 23.83 24.43
CA CYS A 358 19.21 23.30 25.17
C CYS A 358 18.34 22.42 24.27
N PRO A 359 17.82 21.27 24.76
CA PRO A 359 16.90 20.44 24.03
C PRO A 359 15.55 21.17 23.87
N GLY A 360 15.33 21.75 22.70
CA GLY A 360 14.04 22.28 22.26
C GLY A 360 13.47 21.44 21.14
N ILE A 361 12.26 21.78 20.69
CA ILE A 361 11.70 21.14 19.51
C ILE A 361 12.50 21.51 18.26
N THR A 362 12.66 20.58 17.35
CA THR A 362 13.29 20.81 16.05
C THR A 362 12.43 21.72 15.16
N LEU A 363 13.02 22.32 14.13
CA LEU A 363 12.27 23.11 13.16
C LEU A 363 11.16 22.26 12.49
N ARG A 364 11.42 20.98 12.30
CA ARG A 364 10.45 20.01 11.75
C ARG A 364 9.30 19.75 12.69
N GLU A 365 9.55 19.59 13.98
CA GLU A 365 8.51 19.41 15.00
C GLU A 365 7.65 20.66 15.16
N ALA A 366 8.28 21.85 15.13
CA ALA A 366 7.56 23.13 15.15
C ALA A 366 6.63 23.25 13.93
N GLU A 367 7.11 22.88 12.73
CA GLU A 367 6.30 22.83 11.52
C GLU A 367 5.15 21.83 11.63
N THR A 368 5.42 20.64 12.14
CA THR A 368 4.39 19.60 12.32
C THR A 368 3.28 20.07 13.26
N LEU A 369 3.64 20.65 14.40
CA LEU A 369 2.67 21.22 15.34
C LEU A 369 1.85 22.36 14.69
N TYR A 370 2.51 23.22 13.89
CA TYR A 370 1.83 24.27 13.17
C TYR A 370 0.87 23.72 12.10
N MET A 371 1.26 22.72 11.36
CA MET A 371 0.39 22.06 10.37
C MET A 371 -0.81 21.36 11.01
N ASP A 372 -0.62 20.75 12.16
CA ASP A 372 -1.71 20.15 12.94
C ASP A 372 -2.70 21.21 13.43
N TYR A 373 -2.20 22.35 13.92
CA TYR A 373 -3.01 23.50 14.28
C TYR A 373 -3.86 24.00 13.08
N LEU A 374 -3.25 24.20 11.90
CA LEU A 374 -3.96 24.63 10.70
C LEU A 374 -5.04 23.60 10.28
N THR A 375 -4.71 22.32 10.37
CA THR A 375 -5.63 21.23 10.04
C THR A 375 -6.81 21.15 11.01
N LEU A 376 -6.57 21.36 12.30
CA LEU A 376 -7.61 21.42 13.31
C LEU A 376 -8.52 22.63 13.13
N ALA A 377 -7.95 23.80 12.83
CA ALA A 377 -8.73 25.00 12.51
C ALA A 377 -9.67 24.79 11.30
N GLU A 378 -9.20 24.06 10.28
CA GLU A 378 -10.02 23.69 9.12
C GLU A 378 -11.14 22.70 9.53
N LYS A 379 -10.82 21.65 10.29
CA LYS A 379 -11.80 20.65 10.78
C LYS A 379 -12.86 21.24 11.68
N CYS A 380 -12.49 22.23 12.49
CA CYS A 380 -13.42 22.94 13.37
C CYS A 380 -14.21 24.05 12.64
N GLY A 381 -13.89 24.35 11.37
CA GLY A 381 -14.56 25.38 10.59
C GLY A 381 -14.23 26.82 11.02
N VAL A 382 -13.14 27.01 11.80
CA VAL A 382 -12.79 28.30 12.43
C VAL A 382 -11.64 29.03 11.75
N THR A 383 -11.30 28.67 10.51
CA THR A 383 -10.19 29.27 9.74
C THR A 383 -10.26 30.78 9.57
N LYS A 384 -11.45 31.38 9.71
CA LYS A 384 -11.65 32.83 9.58
C LYS A 384 -11.51 33.59 10.91
N THR A 385 -11.65 32.89 12.04
CA THR A 385 -11.75 33.48 13.37
C THR A 385 -10.48 33.28 14.21
N VAL A 386 -9.69 32.25 13.91
CA VAL A 386 -8.43 32.00 14.61
C VAL A 386 -7.27 32.78 13.97
N SER A 387 -6.31 33.18 14.80
CA SER A 387 -5.08 33.79 14.31
C SER A 387 -4.24 32.76 13.52
N PRO A 388 -3.72 33.10 12.34
CA PRO A 388 -2.77 32.22 11.64
C PRO A 388 -1.44 32.08 12.39
N PHE A 389 -1.15 32.98 13.35
CA PHE A 389 0.08 33.04 14.15
C PHE A 389 -0.26 33.27 15.63
N PRO A 390 -0.76 32.26 16.36
CA PRO A 390 -1.11 32.39 17.77
C PRO A 390 0.12 32.68 18.64
N LYS A 391 -0.03 33.42 19.73
CA LYS A 391 1.08 33.70 20.66
C LYS A 391 1.68 32.44 21.24
N ASP A 392 0.84 31.50 21.66
CA ASP A 392 1.21 30.17 22.13
C ASP A 392 0.59 29.14 21.17
N LEU A 393 1.45 28.54 20.35
CA LEU A 393 1.02 27.56 19.34
C LEU A 393 0.49 26.27 20.00
N LYS A 394 1.13 25.84 21.09
CA LYS A 394 0.75 24.60 21.76
C LYS A 394 -0.61 24.74 22.46
N ALA A 395 -0.81 25.82 23.19
CA ALA A 395 -2.10 26.08 23.84
C ALA A 395 -3.22 26.20 22.79
N ALA A 396 -3.01 26.97 21.72
CA ALA A 396 -4.00 27.11 20.65
C ALA A 396 -4.30 25.78 19.92
N HIS A 397 -3.29 24.95 19.70
CA HIS A 397 -3.46 23.60 19.15
C HIS A 397 -4.30 22.72 20.08
N ASP A 398 -3.99 22.69 21.38
CA ASP A 398 -4.65 21.85 22.36
C ASP A 398 -6.12 22.24 22.55
N ASP A 399 -6.45 23.52 22.47
CA ASP A 399 -7.82 24.02 22.51
C ASP A 399 -8.64 23.59 21.28
N LEU A 400 -8.08 23.72 20.08
CA LEU A 400 -8.71 23.21 18.86
C LEU A 400 -8.85 21.67 18.86
N LEU A 401 -7.90 20.97 19.48
CA LEU A 401 -7.98 19.51 19.62
C LEU A 401 -9.17 19.10 20.50
N LYS A 402 -9.40 19.81 21.62
CA LYS A 402 -10.57 19.60 22.48
C LYS A 402 -11.88 19.84 21.72
N GLU A 403 -11.97 20.97 20.99
CA GLU A 403 -13.16 21.30 20.19
C GLU A 403 -13.39 20.27 19.06
N SER A 404 -12.34 19.83 18.36
CA SER A 404 -12.44 18.79 17.32
C SER A 404 -12.95 17.45 17.90
N LYS A 405 -12.53 17.06 19.11
CA LYS A 405 -13.04 15.87 19.81
C LYS A 405 -14.51 16.01 20.12
N LYS A 406 -14.94 17.18 20.63
CA LYS A 406 -16.34 17.48 20.93
C LYS A 406 -17.22 17.38 19.67
N LEU A 407 -16.80 18.01 18.55
CA LEU A 407 -17.51 17.94 17.28
C LEU A 407 -17.61 16.51 16.74
N LYS A 408 -16.56 15.70 16.84
CA LYS A 408 -16.60 14.29 16.47
C LYS A 408 -17.60 13.49 17.32
N ASN A 409 -17.69 13.75 18.62
CA ASN A 409 -18.65 13.07 19.48
C ASN A 409 -20.07 13.46 19.12
N LEU A 410 -20.33 14.75 18.88
CA LEU A 410 -21.67 15.23 18.44
C LEU A 410 -22.05 14.60 17.08
N ALA A 411 -21.13 14.52 16.13
CA ALA A 411 -21.38 13.85 14.84
C ALA A 411 -21.70 12.36 15.00
N LYS A 412 -21.01 11.64 15.90
CA LYS A 412 -21.33 10.24 16.21
C LYS A 412 -22.71 10.06 16.80
N ILE A 413 -23.11 10.97 17.72
CA ILE A 413 -24.45 10.95 18.33
C ILE A 413 -25.52 11.21 17.25
N ALA A 414 -25.33 12.21 16.41
CA ALA A 414 -26.25 12.52 15.31
C ALA A 414 -26.40 11.36 14.31
N ASP A 415 -25.29 10.69 13.94
CA ASP A 415 -25.32 9.52 13.07
C ASP A 415 -26.05 8.33 13.72
N ALA A 416 -25.81 8.10 15.02
CA ALA A 416 -26.51 7.06 15.79
C ALA A 416 -28.03 7.34 15.83
N GLN A 417 -28.44 8.58 16.11
CA GLN A 417 -29.85 8.97 16.12
C GLN A 417 -30.50 8.80 14.74
N LYS A 418 -29.79 9.17 13.66
CA LYS A 418 -30.24 8.95 12.29
C LYS A 418 -30.47 7.47 12.00
N ARG A 419 -29.52 6.59 12.35
CA ARG A 419 -29.65 5.14 12.17
C ARG A 419 -30.85 4.57 12.93
N LEU A 420 -31.08 5.00 14.18
CA LEU A 420 -32.23 4.58 14.95
C LEU A 420 -33.56 4.99 14.28
N SER A 421 -33.63 6.23 13.77
CA SER A 421 -34.84 6.72 13.08
C SER A 421 -35.11 5.97 11.77
N GLU A 422 -34.06 5.66 10.99
CA GLU A 422 -34.18 4.89 9.75
C GLU A 422 -34.62 3.45 10.02
N ALA A 423 -34.02 2.81 11.03
CA ALA A 423 -34.40 1.45 11.44
C ALA A 423 -35.86 1.38 11.91
N ARG A 424 -36.37 2.40 12.63
CA ARG A 424 -37.77 2.46 13.06
C ARG A 424 -38.72 2.62 11.87
N LYS A 425 -38.38 3.46 10.87
CA LYS A 425 -39.14 3.59 9.63
C LYS A 425 -39.21 2.27 8.86
N LEU A 426 -38.09 1.56 8.77
CA LEU A 426 -38.02 0.24 8.13
C LEU A 426 -38.88 -0.79 8.86
N ALA A 427 -38.73 -0.88 10.20
CA ALA A 427 -39.52 -1.78 11.02
C ALA A 427 -41.02 -1.56 10.88
N LYS A 428 -41.46 -0.28 10.83
CA LYS A 428 -42.87 0.06 10.59
C LYS A 428 -43.36 -0.42 9.23
N LYS A 429 -42.57 -0.26 8.19
CA LYS A 429 -42.89 -0.74 6.84
C LYS A 429 -42.97 -2.27 6.80
N GLU A 430 -42.03 -2.96 7.41
CA GLU A 430 -41.99 -4.42 7.47
C GLU A 430 -43.13 -4.99 8.35
N ALA A 431 -43.43 -4.36 9.47
CA ALA A 431 -44.51 -4.78 10.38
C ALA A 431 -45.88 -4.82 9.68
N ALA A 432 -46.12 -3.96 8.68
CA ALA A 432 -47.36 -3.99 7.91
C ALA A 432 -47.60 -5.34 7.22
N THR A 433 -46.56 -6.07 6.84
CA THR A 433 -46.63 -7.41 6.22
C THR A 433 -47.15 -8.45 7.20
N TYR A 434 -46.79 -8.32 8.48
CA TYR A 434 -47.14 -9.27 9.54
C TYR A 434 -48.44 -8.93 10.28
N SER A 435 -48.91 -7.68 10.18
CA SER A 435 -50.05 -7.15 10.96
C SER A 435 -51.34 -7.93 10.78
N LYS A 436 -51.61 -8.49 9.58
CA LYS A 436 -52.80 -9.29 9.30
C LYS A 436 -52.74 -10.68 9.98
N LYS A 437 -51.56 -11.35 9.97
CA LYS A 437 -51.37 -12.70 10.51
C LYS A 437 -51.26 -12.73 12.03
N TYR A 438 -50.72 -11.65 12.63
CA TYR A 438 -50.42 -11.57 14.06
C TYR A 438 -51.14 -10.46 14.81
N LYS A 439 -52.43 -10.21 14.46
CA LYS A 439 -53.26 -9.18 15.06
C LYS A 439 -53.38 -9.26 16.60
N THR A 440 -53.25 -10.46 17.15
CA THR A 440 -53.39 -10.72 18.60
C THR A 440 -52.12 -10.47 19.40
N LEU A 441 -51.00 -10.09 18.78
CA LEU A 441 -49.72 -9.96 19.49
C LEU A 441 -49.77 -8.90 20.61
N SER A 442 -50.37 -7.76 20.35
CA SER A 442 -50.52 -6.67 21.32
C SER A 442 -51.36 -7.11 22.54
N THR A 443 -52.42 -7.90 22.31
CA THR A 443 -53.22 -8.47 23.41
C THR A 443 -52.49 -9.51 24.23
N ILE A 444 -51.53 -10.24 23.60
CA ILE A 444 -50.67 -11.19 24.30
C ILE A 444 -49.65 -10.45 25.17
N TYR A 445 -49.04 -9.39 24.65
CA TYR A 445 -48.02 -8.62 25.39
C TYR A 445 -48.57 -7.69 26.47
N ALA A 446 -49.81 -7.19 26.35
CA ALA A 446 -50.39 -6.29 27.33
C ALA A 446 -50.35 -6.81 28.78
N PRO A 447 -50.78 -8.06 29.09
CA PRO A 447 -50.64 -8.62 30.45
C PRO A 447 -49.18 -8.94 30.81
N LEU A 448 -48.32 -9.27 29.83
CA LEU A 448 -46.92 -9.59 30.07
C LEU A 448 -46.11 -8.36 30.47
N LYS A 449 -46.54 -7.14 30.10
CA LYS A 449 -45.89 -5.90 30.51
C LYS A 449 -45.77 -5.79 32.03
N LYS A 450 -46.84 -6.07 32.79
CA LYS A 450 -46.82 -6.09 34.28
C LYS A 450 -45.95 -7.22 34.84
N LYS A 451 -45.87 -8.35 34.14
CA LYS A 451 -45.16 -9.53 34.63
C LYS A 451 -43.65 -9.42 34.39
N PHE A 452 -43.23 -9.05 33.18
CA PHE A 452 -41.85 -9.09 32.77
C PHE A 452 -41.09 -7.77 32.90
N SER A 453 -41.78 -6.62 33.00
CA SER A 453 -41.10 -5.35 33.26
C SER A 453 -40.43 -5.34 34.62
N TYR A 454 -39.15 -4.99 34.62
CA TYR A 454 -38.33 -4.85 35.81
C TYR A 454 -37.17 -3.91 35.53
N GLU A 455 -36.76 -3.12 36.50
CA GLU A 455 -35.65 -2.19 36.35
C GLU A 455 -34.93 -1.95 37.67
N ASN A 456 -33.66 -1.59 37.55
CA ASN A 456 -32.85 -1.02 38.63
C ASN A 456 -32.07 0.19 38.11
N GLU A 457 -31.15 0.72 38.89
CA GLU A 457 -30.35 1.90 38.51
C GLU A 457 -29.51 1.70 37.22
N LYS A 458 -29.12 0.47 36.89
CA LYS A 458 -28.23 0.15 35.77
C LYS A 458 -28.93 -0.44 34.54
N TYR A 459 -29.95 -1.28 34.78
CA TYR A 459 -30.57 -2.09 33.75
C TYR A 459 -32.10 -2.10 33.81
N ARG A 460 -32.72 -2.35 32.64
CA ARG A 460 -34.16 -2.43 32.47
C ARG A 460 -34.52 -3.56 31.52
N VAL A 461 -35.58 -4.32 31.83
CA VAL A 461 -36.23 -5.23 30.91
C VAL A 461 -37.45 -4.55 30.30
N VAL A 462 -37.44 -4.38 28.98
CA VAL A 462 -38.53 -3.75 28.18
C VAL A 462 -39.30 -4.85 27.46
N VAL A 463 -40.62 -4.77 27.57
CA VAL A 463 -41.55 -5.69 26.89
C VAL A 463 -42.07 -5.01 25.63
N PRO A 464 -41.94 -5.63 24.42
CA PRO A 464 -42.45 -5.06 23.19
C PRO A 464 -43.97 -4.92 23.24
N GLU A 465 -44.51 -3.94 22.54
CA GLU A 465 -45.95 -3.72 22.44
C GLU A 465 -46.55 -4.35 21.18
N ASN A 466 -45.76 -4.47 20.14
CA ASN A 466 -46.21 -4.93 18.83
C ASN A 466 -45.08 -5.52 17.99
N VAL A 467 -45.38 -5.93 16.77
CA VAL A 467 -44.41 -6.49 15.82
C VAL A 467 -43.36 -5.46 15.39
N GLU A 468 -43.71 -4.16 15.33
CA GLU A 468 -42.78 -3.10 14.94
C GLU A 468 -41.60 -3.00 15.92
N ASP A 469 -41.87 -3.12 17.25
CA ASP A 469 -40.81 -3.08 18.26
C ASP A 469 -39.85 -4.27 18.13
N ILE A 470 -40.38 -5.45 17.80
CA ILE A 470 -39.56 -6.66 17.59
C ILE A 470 -38.67 -6.52 16.36
N LEU A 471 -39.22 -6.02 15.25
CA LEU A 471 -38.47 -5.80 14.01
C LEU A 471 -37.45 -4.67 14.16
N PHE A 472 -37.80 -3.60 14.88
CA PHE A 472 -36.86 -2.51 15.19
C PHE A 472 -35.64 -3.04 15.96
N GLU A 473 -35.87 -3.86 16.97
CA GLU A 473 -34.81 -4.52 17.72
C GLU A 473 -33.90 -5.35 16.83
N GLY A 474 -34.50 -6.22 16.00
CA GLY A 474 -33.77 -7.09 15.09
C GLY A 474 -32.99 -6.33 14.02
N ASN A 475 -33.55 -5.25 13.49
CA ASN A 475 -32.88 -4.42 12.47
C ASN A 475 -31.67 -3.68 13.03
N ILE A 476 -31.74 -3.16 14.26
CA ILE A 476 -30.60 -2.49 14.92
C ILE A 476 -29.51 -3.48 15.31
N LEU A 477 -29.89 -4.59 15.92
CA LEU A 477 -28.92 -5.61 16.38
C LEU A 477 -28.43 -6.53 15.26
N GLY A 478 -29.05 -6.46 14.05
CA GLY A 478 -28.60 -7.20 12.88
C GLY A 478 -28.63 -8.72 13.07
N HIS A 479 -29.48 -9.25 13.95
CA HIS A 479 -29.66 -10.68 14.16
C HIS A 479 -30.89 -11.25 13.44
N CYS A 480 -31.12 -12.56 13.60
CA CYS A 480 -32.08 -13.32 12.80
C CYS A 480 -33.51 -12.76 12.78
N ILE A 481 -33.97 -12.08 13.84
CA ILE A 481 -35.31 -11.47 13.90
C ILE A 481 -35.48 -10.38 12.84
N GLY A 482 -34.43 -9.58 12.57
CA GLY A 482 -34.42 -8.57 11.50
C GLY A 482 -34.07 -9.12 10.11
N ARG A 483 -33.73 -10.39 9.97
CA ARG A 483 -33.25 -10.99 8.70
C ARG A 483 -34.16 -12.10 8.15
N GLY A 484 -35.47 -11.97 8.34
CA GLY A 484 -36.47 -12.87 7.74
C GLY A 484 -36.83 -14.11 8.57
N ALA A 485 -36.24 -14.32 9.76
CA ALA A 485 -36.60 -15.42 10.66
C ALA A 485 -37.64 -15.02 11.74
N VAL A 486 -38.18 -13.82 11.66
CA VAL A 486 -39.12 -13.27 12.68
C VAL A 486 -40.38 -14.13 12.84
N GLU A 487 -40.92 -14.71 11.76
CA GLU A 487 -42.15 -15.51 11.80
C GLU A 487 -42.08 -16.65 12.80
N ARG A 488 -40.95 -17.36 12.88
CA ARG A 488 -40.72 -18.42 13.85
C ARG A 488 -40.92 -17.94 15.29
N TYR A 489 -40.45 -16.79 15.61
CA TYR A 489 -40.64 -16.18 16.95
C TYR A 489 -42.07 -15.70 17.16
N LEU A 490 -42.68 -15.09 16.15
CA LEU A 490 -44.06 -14.62 16.21
C LEU A 490 -45.04 -15.80 16.37
N ASP A 491 -44.78 -16.95 15.75
CA ASP A 491 -45.59 -18.17 15.93
C ASP A 491 -45.44 -18.71 17.34
N ARG A 492 -44.26 -18.73 17.93
CA ARG A 492 -44.03 -19.12 19.35
C ARG A 492 -44.74 -18.19 20.33
N ILE A 493 -44.68 -16.89 20.05
CA ILE A 493 -45.39 -15.87 20.90
C ILE A 493 -46.92 -16.10 20.81
N LYS A 494 -47.43 -16.32 19.58
CA LYS A 494 -48.84 -16.60 19.38
C LYS A 494 -49.28 -17.87 20.09
N ALA A 495 -48.45 -18.93 20.11
CA ALA A 495 -48.66 -20.16 20.85
C ALA A 495 -48.43 -20.02 22.37
N ARG A 496 -47.92 -18.86 22.83
CA ARG A 496 -47.50 -18.62 24.22
C ARG A 496 -46.42 -19.59 24.71
N GLU A 497 -45.61 -20.09 23.78
CA GLU A 497 -44.48 -20.97 24.08
C GLU A 497 -43.29 -20.18 24.60
N SER A 498 -42.86 -19.13 23.91
CA SER A 498 -41.84 -18.21 24.35
C SER A 498 -42.16 -16.78 23.93
N PHE A 499 -41.53 -15.83 24.56
CA PHE A 499 -41.71 -14.39 24.34
C PHE A 499 -40.37 -13.73 24.10
N LEU A 500 -40.37 -12.62 23.34
CA LEU A 500 -39.20 -11.76 23.20
C LEU A 500 -39.34 -10.58 24.17
N VAL A 501 -38.29 -10.30 24.93
CA VAL A 501 -38.15 -9.10 25.74
C VAL A 501 -36.76 -8.51 25.55
N PHE A 502 -36.59 -7.24 25.85
CA PHE A 502 -35.36 -6.51 25.54
C PHE A 502 -34.68 -6.08 26.85
N LEU A 503 -33.40 -6.42 26.97
CA LEU A 503 -32.56 -5.88 28.06
C LEU A 503 -31.95 -4.57 27.55
N ARG A 504 -32.06 -3.52 28.38
CA ARG A 504 -31.56 -2.17 28.11
C ARG A 504 -30.64 -1.70 29.25
N GLN A 505 -29.72 -0.80 28.89
CA GLN A 505 -29.07 0.05 29.90
C GLN A 505 -30.05 1.12 30.37
N ALA A 506 -30.12 1.41 31.67
CA ALA A 506 -31.11 2.33 32.23
C ALA A 506 -30.90 3.78 31.73
N ASP A 507 -29.64 4.17 31.44
CA ASP A 507 -29.27 5.48 30.89
C ASP A 507 -29.56 5.62 29.38
N LYS A 508 -29.86 4.50 28.70
CA LYS A 508 -30.15 4.45 27.24
C LYS A 508 -31.33 3.55 26.93
N PRO A 509 -32.52 3.84 27.45
CA PRO A 509 -33.67 2.94 27.39
C PRO A 509 -34.19 2.69 25.97
N ASP A 510 -33.94 3.61 25.04
CA ASP A 510 -34.41 3.54 23.67
C ASP A 510 -33.40 2.88 22.72
N VAL A 511 -32.19 2.54 23.19
CA VAL A 511 -31.14 1.95 22.38
C VAL A 511 -31.14 0.44 22.56
N PRO A 512 -31.36 -0.38 21.50
CA PRO A 512 -31.22 -1.83 21.53
C PRO A 512 -29.87 -2.27 22.08
N TRP A 513 -29.90 -3.23 23.04
CA TRP A 513 -28.67 -3.77 23.64
C TRP A 513 -28.64 -5.30 23.60
N TYR A 514 -29.58 -5.98 24.27
CA TYR A 514 -29.74 -7.44 24.17
C TYR A 514 -31.20 -7.81 23.95
N THR A 515 -31.45 -8.76 23.07
CA THR A 515 -32.73 -9.45 22.90
C THR A 515 -32.71 -10.75 23.68
N LEU A 516 -33.74 -10.97 24.49
CA LEU A 516 -33.94 -12.18 25.27
C LEU A 516 -35.15 -12.95 24.74
N GLU A 517 -34.99 -14.24 24.42
CA GLU A 517 -36.10 -15.16 24.25
C GLU A 517 -36.40 -15.83 25.61
N VAL A 518 -37.60 -15.66 26.13
CA VAL A 518 -37.95 -16.08 27.50
C VAL A 518 -39.18 -16.95 27.55
N GLU A 519 -39.23 -17.90 28.47
CA GLU A 519 -40.38 -18.73 28.75
C GLU A 519 -41.37 -18.04 29.68
N PRO A 520 -42.63 -18.56 29.84
CA PRO A 520 -43.62 -17.91 30.70
C PRO A 520 -43.21 -17.74 32.17
N ASP A 521 -42.26 -18.52 32.68
CA ASP A 521 -41.71 -18.46 34.04
C ASP A 521 -40.50 -17.50 34.17
N GLY A 522 -40.01 -16.95 33.08
CA GLY A 522 -38.81 -16.13 33.03
C GLY A 522 -37.53 -16.90 32.75
N THR A 523 -37.58 -18.20 32.48
CA THR A 523 -36.42 -18.94 31.95
C THR A 523 -35.96 -18.32 30.62
N ILE A 524 -34.69 -17.96 30.52
CA ILE A 524 -34.11 -17.34 29.33
C ILE A 524 -33.57 -18.44 28.43
N ARG A 525 -34.16 -18.60 27.23
CA ARG A 525 -33.71 -19.55 26.20
C ARG A 525 -32.49 -19.03 25.44
N GLN A 526 -32.49 -17.74 25.14
CA GLN A 526 -31.43 -17.09 24.36
C GLN A 526 -31.24 -15.64 24.85
N LYS A 527 -30.01 -15.17 24.81
CA LYS A 527 -29.63 -13.80 25.12
C LYS A 527 -28.59 -13.33 24.11
N ARG A 528 -29.01 -12.52 23.15
CA ARG A 528 -28.18 -12.14 21.98
C ARG A 528 -28.14 -10.62 21.77
N THR A 529 -26.98 -10.13 21.40
CA THR A 529 -26.74 -8.77 20.97
C THR A 529 -26.39 -8.69 19.48
N PHE A 530 -25.68 -7.68 19.05
CA PHE A 530 -25.34 -7.42 17.66
C PHE A 530 -24.72 -8.65 16.96
N GLY A 531 -25.31 -9.01 15.81
CA GLY A 531 -24.84 -10.12 14.98
C GLY A 531 -24.95 -11.50 15.63
N ASP A 532 -25.95 -11.75 16.47
CA ASP A 532 -26.21 -12.99 17.24
C ASP A 532 -25.09 -13.34 18.25
N GLN A 533 -24.32 -12.37 18.72
CA GLN A 533 -23.21 -12.56 19.66
C GLN A 533 -23.65 -12.38 21.12
N GLN A 534 -22.76 -12.76 22.04
CA GLN A 534 -22.76 -12.37 23.43
C GLN A 534 -21.44 -11.64 23.75
N GLY A 535 -21.53 -10.46 24.32
CA GLY A 535 -20.36 -9.69 24.76
C GLY A 535 -20.04 -9.96 26.24
N LYS A 536 -18.82 -9.65 26.67
CA LYS A 536 -18.41 -9.70 28.08
C LYS A 536 -19.20 -8.75 28.96
N ASP A 537 -19.80 -7.72 28.40
CA ASP A 537 -20.67 -6.75 29.06
C ASP A 537 -21.98 -7.38 29.57
N LEU A 538 -22.37 -8.54 29.02
CA LEU A 538 -23.50 -9.30 29.55
C LEU A 538 -23.23 -9.89 30.94
N ASP A 539 -21.98 -10.26 31.22
CA ASP A 539 -21.62 -10.88 32.52
C ASP A 539 -21.96 -9.96 33.70
N GLU A 540 -21.83 -8.66 33.53
CA GLU A 540 -22.21 -7.66 34.54
C GLU A 540 -23.73 -7.59 34.77
N ALA A 541 -24.53 -7.95 33.77
CA ALA A 541 -25.98 -7.94 33.83
C ALA A 541 -26.60 -9.28 34.30
N LEU A 542 -25.83 -10.36 34.39
CA LEU A 542 -26.35 -11.67 34.83
C LEU A 542 -26.98 -11.64 36.24
N PRO A 543 -26.42 -10.95 37.26
CA PRO A 543 -27.06 -10.84 38.54
C PRO A 543 -28.43 -10.14 38.48
N PHE A 544 -28.54 -9.08 37.65
CA PHE A 544 -29.82 -8.40 37.42
C PHE A 544 -30.85 -9.34 36.75
N LEU A 545 -30.42 -10.11 35.72
CA LEU A 545 -31.29 -11.06 35.04
C LEU A 545 -31.77 -12.17 36.00
N SER A 546 -30.92 -12.65 36.91
CA SER A 546 -31.32 -13.63 37.96
C SER A 546 -32.35 -13.06 38.91
N GLU A 547 -32.24 -11.79 39.28
CA GLU A 547 -33.21 -11.12 40.15
C GLU A 547 -34.52 -10.86 39.40
N TRP A 548 -34.43 -10.45 38.13
CA TRP A 548 -35.58 -10.32 37.26
C TRP A 548 -36.35 -11.65 37.13
N GLN A 549 -35.67 -12.77 36.87
CA GLN A 549 -36.26 -14.09 36.77
C GLN A 549 -37.04 -14.48 38.06
N ARG A 550 -36.42 -14.26 39.23
CA ARG A 550 -37.07 -14.49 40.52
C ARG A 550 -38.33 -13.63 40.69
N THR A 551 -38.29 -12.39 40.22
CA THR A 551 -39.44 -11.46 40.28
C THR A 551 -40.55 -11.90 39.33
N VAL A 552 -40.22 -12.34 38.13
CA VAL A 552 -41.18 -12.91 37.16
C VAL A 552 -41.86 -14.14 37.77
N HIS A 553 -41.06 -15.06 38.33
CA HIS A 553 -41.56 -16.29 38.95
C HIS A 553 -42.56 -16.00 40.09
N LYS A 554 -42.28 -15.01 40.95
CA LYS A 554 -43.19 -14.56 42.01
C LYS A 554 -44.51 -14.01 41.46
N ARG A 555 -44.53 -13.46 40.26
CA ARG A 555 -45.73 -12.88 39.63
C ARG A 555 -46.54 -13.88 38.78
N MET A 556 -46.15 -15.19 38.77
CA MET A 556 -46.83 -16.23 38.01
C MET A 556 -48.20 -16.59 38.60
N THR A 557 -49.18 -16.74 37.71
CA THR A 557 -50.46 -17.34 38.01
C THR A 557 -50.42 -18.89 37.83
N LYS A 558 -51.46 -19.58 38.25
CA LYS A 558 -51.58 -21.02 38.00
C LYS A 558 -51.55 -21.37 36.47
N ALA A 559 -52.21 -20.52 35.67
CA ALA A 559 -52.19 -20.65 34.22
C ALA A 559 -50.78 -20.47 33.62
N ASP A 560 -49.99 -19.52 34.15
CA ASP A 560 -48.61 -19.29 33.73
C ASP A 560 -47.72 -20.48 34.07
N LYS A 561 -47.89 -21.14 35.20
CA LYS A 561 -47.15 -22.35 35.61
C LYS A 561 -47.43 -23.50 34.63
N ALA A 562 -48.68 -23.71 34.24
CA ALA A 562 -49.06 -24.72 33.24
C ALA A 562 -48.46 -24.43 31.85
N LEU A 563 -48.43 -23.14 31.43
CA LEU A 563 -47.78 -22.72 30.19
C LEU A 563 -46.28 -22.91 30.25
N ALA A 564 -45.63 -22.64 31.40
CA ALA A 564 -44.18 -22.79 31.56
C ALA A 564 -43.78 -24.28 31.47
N GLU A 565 -44.55 -25.19 32.10
CA GLU A 565 -44.28 -26.63 31.99
C GLU A 565 -44.41 -27.12 30.55
N LYS A 566 -45.44 -26.69 29.84
CA LYS A 566 -45.61 -27.00 28.43
C LYS A 566 -44.45 -26.46 27.57
N SER A 567 -44.02 -25.24 27.85
CA SER A 567 -42.90 -24.59 27.16
C SER A 567 -41.59 -25.34 27.37
N LYS A 568 -41.33 -25.80 28.61
CA LYS A 568 -40.16 -26.60 28.97
C LYS A 568 -40.12 -27.91 28.19
N VAL A 569 -41.24 -28.66 28.17
CA VAL A 569 -41.35 -29.93 27.42
C VAL A 569 -41.06 -29.70 25.91
N LEU A 570 -41.62 -28.66 25.32
CA LEU A 570 -41.36 -28.32 23.93
C LEU A 570 -39.89 -27.97 23.67
N ARG A 571 -39.23 -27.22 24.59
CA ARG A 571 -37.81 -26.93 24.52
C ARG A 571 -36.93 -28.16 24.53
N GLU A 572 -37.22 -29.07 25.52
CA GLU A 572 -36.47 -30.30 25.69
C GLU A 572 -36.62 -31.23 24.46
N SER A 573 -37.84 -31.35 23.94
CA SER A 573 -38.11 -32.09 22.69
C SER A 573 -37.35 -31.52 21.50
N ASN A 574 -37.33 -30.18 21.35
CA ASN A 574 -36.57 -29.48 20.30
C ASN A 574 -35.07 -29.76 20.44
N PHE A 575 -34.50 -29.70 21.66
CA PHE A 575 -33.08 -29.99 21.88
C PHE A 575 -32.74 -31.45 21.54
N ALA A 576 -33.61 -32.40 21.91
CA ALA A 576 -33.45 -33.82 21.55
C ALA A 576 -33.45 -34.05 20.03
N GLU A 577 -34.36 -33.37 19.33
CA GLU A 577 -34.45 -33.44 17.86
C GLU A 577 -33.20 -32.82 17.20
N LEU A 578 -32.74 -31.63 17.65
CA LEU A 578 -31.54 -31.00 17.13
C LEU A 578 -30.28 -31.86 17.34
N ARG A 579 -30.16 -32.53 18.49
CA ARG A 579 -29.06 -33.47 18.76
C ARG A 579 -29.15 -34.73 17.87
N LYS A 580 -30.34 -35.31 17.73
CA LYS A 580 -30.58 -36.44 16.86
C LYS A 580 -30.20 -36.16 15.41
N ASN A 581 -30.58 -34.98 14.92
CA ASN A 581 -30.32 -34.55 13.53
C ASN A 581 -28.90 -33.95 13.34
N LYS A 582 -28.08 -33.88 14.39
CA LYS A 582 -26.75 -33.24 14.38
C LYS A 582 -26.78 -31.86 13.70
N THR A 583 -27.80 -31.08 13.98
CA THR A 583 -27.99 -29.77 13.34
C THR A 583 -26.88 -28.81 13.74
N VAL A 584 -26.18 -28.26 12.76
CA VAL A 584 -25.08 -27.29 13.00
C VAL A 584 -25.51 -25.87 12.70
N VAL A 585 -24.84 -24.92 13.33
CA VAL A 585 -24.97 -23.49 13.02
C VAL A 585 -24.38 -23.23 11.62
N ARG A 586 -25.17 -22.66 10.70
CA ARG A 586 -24.78 -22.50 9.29
C ARG A 586 -24.02 -21.20 9.02
N THR A 587 -24.20 -20.16 9.81
CA THR A 587 -23.65 -18.82 9.58
C THR A 587 -23.21 -18.17 10.88
N GLY A 588 -22.39 -17.12 10.78
CA GLY A 588 -21.91 -16.37 11.94
C GLY A 588 -20.64 -16.97 12.57
N TYR A 589 -20.24 -16.43 13.71
CA TYR A 589 -18.99 -16.79 14.38
C TYR A 589 -19.03 -18.20 15.02
N LEU A 590 -20.23 -18.75 15.28
CA LEU A 590 -20.45 -20.11 15.78
C LEU A 590 -20.67 -21.15 14.66
N ARG A 591 -20.36 -20.81 13.42
CA ARG A 591 -20.54 -21.71 12.27
C ARG A 591 -19.80 -23.04 12.47
N GLY A 592 -20.55 -24.14 12.34
CA GLY A 592 -20.01 -25.49 12.47
C GLY A 592 -20.26 -26.13 13.85
N GLU A 593 -20.59 -25.34 14.88
CA GLU A 593 -20.95 -25.87 16.19
C GLU A 593 -22.36 -26.54 16.18
N LEU A 594 -22.58 -27.49 17.05
CA LEU A 594 -23.89 -28.11 17.19
C LEU A 594 -24.89 -27.11 17.76
N LEU A 595 -25.98 -26.86 17.05
CA LEU A 595 -26.97 -25.87 17.44
C LEU A 595 -27.59 -26.16 18.82
N ALA A 596 -27.79 -27.43 19.16
CA ALA A 596 -28.31 -27.83 20.45
C ALA A 596 -27.39 -27.43 21.62
N ASP A 597 -26.07 -27.53 21.44
CA ASP A 597 -25.09 -27.18 22.47
C ASP A 597 -24.96 -25.66 22.62
N VAL A 598 -25.01 -24.93 21.50
CA VAL A 598 -25.06 -23.45 21.51
C VAL A 598 -26.31 -22.94 22.27
N LEU A 599 -27.47 -23.54 22.02
CA LEU A 599 -28.71 -23.16 22.70
C LEU A 599 -28.72 -23.60 24.17
N ALA A 600 -28.10 -24.72 24.51
CA ALA A 600 -27.94 -25.15 25.90
C ALA A 600 -27.01 -24.23 26.71
N ALA A 601 -25.93 -23.72 26.08
CA ALA A 601 -25.04 -22.75 26.71
C ALA A 601 -25.72 -21.38 26.96
N ASP A 602 -26.70 -21.02 26.14
CA ASP A 602 -27.49 -19.81 26.31
C ASP A 602 -28.54 -19.90 27.43
N LEU A 603 -28.98 -21.13 27.73
CA LEU A 603 -30.07 -21.37 28.67
C LEU A 603 -29.74 -20.86 30.08
N MET A 604 -30.66 -20.09 30.65
CA MET A 604 -30.58 -19.60 32.03
C MET A 604 -31.91 -19.89 32.69
N GLU A 605 -31.96 -21.00 33.45
CA GLU A 605 -33.16 -21.41 34.18
C GLU A 605 -33.36 -20.61 35.47
N VAL A 606 -34.59 -20.52 35.93
CA VAL A 606 -34.93 -19.80 37.16
C VAL A 606 -34.36 -20.54 38.36
N THR A 607 -33.40 -19.91 39.04
CA THR A 607 -32.84 -20.45 40.28
C THR A 607 -33.64 -19.93 41.47
N LEU A 608 -34.52 -20.77 42.06
CA LEU A 608 -35.18 -20.45 43.30
C LEU A 608 -34.18 -20.65 44.45
N ALA A 609 -33.94 -19.60 45.25
CA ALA A 609 -33.13 -19.75 46.45
C ALA A 609 -33.78 -20.82 47.36
N VAL A 610 -33.03 -21.84 47.70
CA VAL A 610 -33.45 -22.80 48.73
C VAL A 610 -33.63 -22.02 50.04
N GLU A 611 -34.87 -21.91 50.51
CA GLU A 611 -35.13 -21.33 51.84
C GLU A 611 -34.44 -22.24 52.87
N THR A 612 -33.36 -21.76 53.45
CA THR A 612 -32.77 -22.38 54.64
C THR A 612 -33.81 -22.35 55.77
N PRO A 613 -34.15 -23.52 56.37
CA PRO A 613 -35.17 -23.55 57.45
C PRO A 613 -34.71 -22.64 58.56
N LYS A 614 -35.57 -21.68 58.96
CA LYS A 614 -35.36 -20.85 60.12
C LYS A 614 -35.19 -21.75 61.33
N GLN A 615 -34.03 -21.87 61.93
CA GLN A 615 -33.78 -22.50 63.21
C GLN A 615 -34.66 -21.79 64.24
N LYS A 616 -35.69 -22.50 64.78
CA LYS A 616 -36.46 -22.07 65.96
C LYS A 616 -35.49 -21.96 67.13
N LYS A 617 -35.22 -20.74 67.58
CA LYS A 617 -34.55 -20.47 68.87
C LYS A 617 -35.40 -21.08 70.01
N LYS A 618 -34.95 -22.17 70.62
CA LYS A 618 -35.48 -22.68 71.89
C LYS A 618 -35.17 -21.63 72.93
N GLN A 619 -36.25 -21.01 73.48
CA GLN A 619 -36.17 -20.23 74.72
C GLN A 619 -35.88 -21.20 75.86
N THR A 620 -34.68 -21.17 76.38
CA THR A 620 -34.36 -21.77 77.69
C THR A 620 -34.91 -20.87 78.78
N ARG A 621 -36.02 -21.33 79.45
CA ARG A 621 -36.46 -20.78 80.70
C ARG A 621 -35.37 -21.01 81.75
N LYS A 622 -34.85 -19.96 82.33
CA LYS A 622 -34.13 -20.01 83.61
C LYS A 622 -35.18 -20.15 84.74
N VAL A 623 -35.05 -21.22 85.48
CA VAL A 623 -35.69 -21.38 86.80
C VAL A 623 -34.57 -21.23 87.82
N GLY A 624 -34.86 -20.45 88.90
CA GLY A 624 -34.07 -20.27 90.12
C GLY A 624 -33.54 -18.87 90.24
#